data_c8ad8573e60e7e9f2d3ea5d297d0da7e
#
_entry.id   c8ad8573e60e7e9f2d3ea5d297d0da7e
#
_cell.length_a   1.000
_cell.length_b   1.000
_cell.length_c   1.000
_cell.angle_alpha   90.00
_cell.angle_beta   90.00
_cell.angle_gamma   90.00
#
_symmetry.space_group_name_H-M   'P 1'
#
loop_
_entity.id
_entity.type
_entity.pdbx_description
1 polymer ?
#
loop_
_entity_poly.entity_id
_entity_poly.type
_entity_poly.pdbx_seq_one_letter_code
_entity_poly.pdbx_strand_id
1 'polypeptide(L)'
;MRKDVDNVTLAWQRYNACADYKNANNYYNTVDENYRYYQGDQWGNTESNGLPLPVFNIIKPVIRYKTSVIKQNDTAILYTTENIRDKDYATLQQIAEVLTNYSKVLWEKNKMDYLNECMLTDAAITGNGFIYHYFDGNKKEIASELIDGVNMYPSNPNVADIQSQEYIIIAFRKSLGAVKREAEQSRKAKLNKLDKDDINNIMPDMDTRYQAGDNAKTEMRDSEMVTELLMFWRDCETGTIHFSKSTREFEIVQDTDLGLTLYPVAMMTWEPAKNFFFGVPDAKSLIPNQDYINTIASMIMASTTYSSFPKMIYNADLIDNPSTDAGVAIGVSGGVNIRDAIGYISPQGVGSDAFSMFERTITLTKELMGANDGALGNINPENASGKAILAVAEQSAVPLDGVKRRFYNYIEDNALIWADMWRVYHSGDEKIVTVQEENAETPQTYAISPEAWGKLMLNVKVEVGPSSRWSELVMTQILDNLLGQQMIDLEFYVNAMPTSSGFPKSQMIQYLKQLKERQAQQQAMQHQVPTEQKTEESEIDVNAEADAMIQQNAPDIDEMLAGMSEEQRQQAMQNPQMLEQMIAEQMGV
;
A
#
# COMPACT_ATOMS: atom_id res chain seq x y z
N MET A 1 8.19 -20.42 35.15
CA MET A 1 8.20 -19.00 35.57
C MET A 1 8.74 -18.93 37.00
N ARG A 2 9.75 -18.11 37.32
CA ARG A 2 10.25 -17.95 38.69
C ARG A 2 9.16 -17.27 39.49
N LYS A 3 8.62 -17.94 40.51
CA LYS A 3 7.48 -17.49 41.34
C LYS A 3 7.77 -16.26 42.25
N ASP A 4 8.97 -15.71 42.21
CA ASP A 4 9.44 -14.72 43.21
C ASP A 4 9.74 -13.32 42.63
N VAL A 5 9.46 -13.05 41.36
CA VAL A 5 9.67 -11.74 40.75
C VAL A 5 8.31 -11.15 40.36
N ASP A 6 8.05 -9.95 40.81
CA ASP A 6 6.86 -9.19 40.48
C ASP A 6 6.78 -8.97 38.96
N ASN A 7 5.59 -9.16 38.36
CA ASN A 7 5.38 -9.06 36.93
C ASN A 7 5.81 -7.71 36.35
N VAL A 8 5.61 -6.62 37.09
CA VAL A 8 6.06 -5.28 36.70
C VAL A 8 7.57 -5.25 36.56
N THR A 9 8.29 -5.72 37.59
CA THR A 9 9.76 -5.75 37.60
C THR A 9 10.29 -6.61 36.45
N LEU A 10 9.66 -7.75 36.17
CA LEU A 10 10.05 -8.64 35.06
C LEU A 10 9.83 -7.98 33.68
N ALA A 11 8.67 -7.34 33.47
CA ALA A 11 8.37 -6.65 32.22
C ALA A 11 9.38 -5.53 31.94
N TRP A 12 9.71 -4.72 32.96
CA TRP A 12 10.69 -3.64 32.83
C TRP A 12 12.12 -4.12 32.67
N GLN A 13 12.52 -5.23 33.31
CA GLN A 13 13.83 -5.86 33.09
C GLN A 13 13.97 -6.35 31.63
N ARG A 14 12.96 -7.02 31.10
CA ARG A 14 12.91 -7.50 29.72
C ARG A 14 12.93 -6.36 28.70
N TYR A 15 12.15 -5.33 28.97
CA TYR A 15 12.13 -4.10 28.19
C TYR A 15 13.51 -3.44 28.14
N ASN A 16 14.14 -3.20 29.30
CA ASN A 16 15.46 -2.58 29.38
C ASN A 16 16.53 -3.43 28.67
N ALA A 17 16.51 -4.75 28.84
CA ALA A 17 17.46 -5.64 28.16
C ALA A 17 17.39 -5.52 26.63
N CYS A 18 16.18 -5.46 26.07
CA CYS A 18 16.01 -5.27 24.62
C CYS A 18 16.34 -3.84 24.20
N ALA A 19 16.03 -2.82 25.00
CA ALA A 19 16.41 -1.44 24.74
C ALA A 19 17.93 -1.26 24.73
N ASP A 20 18.64 -1.89 25.65
CA ASP A 20 20.11 -1.89 25.68
C ASP A 20 20.69 -2.60 24.45
N TYR A 21 20.08 -3.71 24.02
CA TYR A 21 20.46 -4.38 22.77
C TYR A 21 20.28 -3.46 21.55
N LYS A 22 19.15 -2.76 21.45
CA LYS A 22 18.90 -1.78 20.37
C LYS A 22 19.92 -0.64 20.38
N ASN A 23 20.25 -0.12 21.57
CA ASN A 23 21.29 0.91 21.75
C ASN A 23 22.68 0.39 21.32
N ALA A 24 23.06 -0.81 21.77
CA ALA A 24 24.34 -1.41 21.44
C ALA A 24 24.51 -1.63 19.91
N ASN A 25 23.42 -1.91 19.21
CA ASN A 25 23.39 -2.07 17.74
C ASN A 25 23.09 -0.75 17.00
N ASN A 26 23.10 0.37 17.68
CA ASN A 26 22.85 1.71 17.12
C ASN A 26 21.50 1.83 16.37
N TYR A 27 20.50 1.01 16.73
CA TYR A 27 19.23 0.93 16.02
C TYR A 27 18.46 2.24 16.06
N TYR A 28 18.35 2.88 17.24
CA TYR A 28 17.61 4.14 17.40
C TYR A 28 18.19 5.26 16.55
N ASN A 29 19.51 5.45 16.60
CA ASN A 29 20.17 6.50 15.81
C ASN A 29 20.03 6.23 14.30
N THR A 30 20.10 4.95 13.87
CA THR A 30 19.89 4.58 12.46
C THR A 30 18.46 4.92 12.01
N VAL A 31 17.45 4.64 12.83
CA VAL A 31 16.05 4.96 12.50
C VAL A 31 15.84 6.47 12.44
N ASP A 32 16.38 7.20 13.41
CA ASP A 32 16.28 8.67 13.46
C ASP A 32 16.97 9.32 12.26
N GLU A 33 18.15 8.84 11.91
CA GLU A 33 18.88 9.31 10.72
C GLU A 33 18.09 9.05 9.44
N ASN A 34 17.60 7.81 9.24
CA ASN A 34 16.82 7.45 8.07
C ASN A 34 15.56 8.32 7.93
N TYR A 35 14.85 8.55 9.02
CA TYR A 35 13.63 9.36 9.04
C TYR A 35 13.93 10.83 8.74
N ARG A 36 14.99 11.37 9.33
CA ARG A 36 15.47 12.74 9.06
C ARG A 36 15.83 12.92 7.58
N TYR A 37 16.57 12.00 6.99
CA TYR A 37 16.89 12.03 5.57
C TYR A 37 15.67 11.92 4.68
N TYR A 38 14.71 11.06 5.04
CA TYR A 38 13.44 10.95 4.32
C TYR A 38 12.65 12.25 4.34
N GLN A 39 12.62 12.96 5.47
CA GLN A 39 11.94 14.25 5.61
C GLN A 39 12.65 15.40 4.87
N GLY A 40 13.93 15.28 4.57
CA GLY A 40 14.73 16.29 3.90
C GLY A 40 15.63 17.11 4.84
N ASP A 41 15.67 16.80 6.12
CA ASP A 41 16.66 17.36 7.05
C ASP A 41 17.99 16.58 6.93
N GLN A 42 18.68 16.80 5.81
CA GLN A 42 19.85 16.02 5.44
C GLN A 42 21.18 16.63 5.88
N TRP A 43 21.19 17.93 6.18
CA TRP A 43 22.37 18.62 6.65
C TRP A 43 22.51 18.63 8.19
N GLY A 44 21.41 18.43 8.90
CA GLY A 44 21.36 18.42 10.37
C GLY A 44 21.99 19.69 10.97
N ASN A 45 22.96 19.50 11.84
CA ASN A 45 23.69 20.59 12.50
C ASN A 45 24.95 21.04 11.73
N THR A 46 25.08 20.72 10.43
CA THR A 46 26.24 21.13 9.64
C THR A 46 26.27 22.64 9.48
N GLU A 47 27.35 23.27 9.93
CA GLU A 47 27.57 24.69 9.72
C GLU A 47 27.85 24.97 8.25
N SER A 48 27.20 25.95 7.68
CA SER A 48 27.31 26.25 6.24
C SER A 48 28.70 26.78 5.84
N ASN A 49 29.43 27.38 6.79
CA ASN A 49 30.73 28.06 6.51
C ASN A 49 30.71 28.93 5.25
N GLY A 50 29.55 29.53 4.93
CA GLY A 50 29.33 30.32 3.73
C GLY A 50 29.05 29.53 2.45
N LEU A 51 28.94 28.19 2.52
CA LEU A 51 28.54 27.35 1.40
C LEU A 51 27.02 27.18 1.38
N PRO A 52 26.37 27.13 0.21
CA PRO A 52 24.96 26.78 0.12
C PRO A 52 24.74 25.33 0.55
N LEU A 53 23.64 25.05 1.26
CA LEU A 53 23.26 23.73 1.72
C LEU A 53 21.98 23.26 1.02
N PRO A 54 22.03 22.95 -0.29
CA PRO A 54 20.86 22.50 -1.03
C PRO A 54 20.48 21.08 -0.63
N VAL A 55 19.18 20.77 -0.75
CA VAL A 55 18.66 19.42 -0.53
C VAL A 55 17.94 18.95 -1.80
N PHE A 56 18.54 18.02 -2.52
CA PHE A 56 17.94 17.34 -3.66
C PHE A 56 17.48 15.94 -3.21
N ASN A 57 16.38 15.89 -2.45
CA ASN A 57 15.92 14.67 -1.82
C ASN A 57 15.45 13.62 -2.85
N ILE A 58 16.26 12.58 -3.07
CA ILE A 58 15.95 11.43 -3.93
C ILE A 58 15.34 10.26 -3.14
N ILE A 59 15.53 10.22 -1.81
CA ILE A 59 15.08 9.13 -0.95
C ILE A 59 13.56 9.07 -0.93
N LYS A 60 12.91 10.20 -0.71
CA LYS A 60 11.45 10.29 -0.58
C LYS A 60 10.70 9.85 -1.84
N PRO A 61 11.05 10.31 -3.07
CA PRO A 61 10.42 9.83 -4.30
C PRO A 61 10.62 8.34 -4.55
N VAL A 62 11.82 7.81 -4.26
CA VAL A 62 12.12 6.37 -4.44
C VAL A 62 11.26 5.52 -3.51
N ILE A 63 11.19 5.86 -2.22
CA ILE A 63 10.35 5.13 -1.25
C ILE A 63 8.88 5.23 -1.64
N ARG A 64 8.39 6.43 -1.99
CA ARG A 64 6.99 6.61 -2.42
C ARG A 64 6.66 5.80 -3.66
N TYR A 65 7.56 5.75 -4.63
CA TYR A 65 7.37 4.92 -5.82
C TYR A 65 7.25 3.44 -5.43
N LYS A 66 8.20 2.91 -4.66
CA LYS A 66 8.19 1.50 -4.24
C LYS A 66 6.93 1.14 -3.45
N THR A 67 6.55 1.94 -2.47
CA THR A 67 5.33 1.71 -1.67
C THR A 67 4.07 1.77 -2.52
N SER A 68 4.00 2.69 -3.49
CA SER A 68 2.88 2.80 -4.43
C SER A 68 2.76 1.58 -5.35
N VAL A 69 3.89 1.06 -5.87
CA VAL A 69 3.90 -0.14 -6.72
C VAL A 69 3.49 -1.38 -5.93
N ILE A 70 3.93 -1.53 -4.68
CA ILE A 70 3.54 -2.65 -3.83
C ILE A 70 2.03 -2.63 -3.55
N LYS A 71 1.47 -1.43 -3.34
CA LYS A 71 0.07 -1.20 -3.00
C LYS A 71 -0.86 -1.15 -4.23
N GLN A 72 -0.28 -1.15 -5.44
CA GLN A 72 -1.05 -0.98 -6.70
C GLN A 72 -2.10 -2.08 -6.93
N ASN A 73 -1.93 -3.25 -6.32
CA ASN A 73 -2.86 -4.35 -6.45
C ASN A 73 -3.92 -4.27 -5.36
N ASP A 74 -5.18 -4.34 -5.74
CA ASP A 74 -6.25 -4.56 -4.79
C ASP A 74 -6.07 -5.92 -4.13
N THR A 75 -6.02 -5.94 -2.82
CA THR A 75 -5.87 -7.16 -2.03
C THR A 75 -7.22 -7.51 -1.39
N ALA A 76 -7.73 -8.68 -1.70
CA ALA A 76 -8.92 -9.22 -1.06
C ALA A 76 -8.52 -10.37 -0.14
N ILE A 77 -9.06 -10.38 1.08
CA ILE A 77 -8.92 -11.48 2.01
C ILE A 77 -10.03 -12.49 1.70
N LEU A 78 -9.63 -13.69 1.27
CA LEU A 78 -10.55 -14.79 1.06
C LEU A 78 -10.24 -15.90 2.07
N TYR A 79 -11.21 -16.20 2.94
CA TYR A 79 -11.13 -17.34 3.84
C TYR A 79 -11.60 -18.59 3.12
N THR A 80 -10.76 -19.62 3.07
CA THR A 80 -11.09 -20.91 2.46
C THR A 80 -10.85 -22.05 3.43
N THR A 81 -11.61 -23.11 3.29
CA THR A 81 -11.46 -24.35 4.07
C THR A 81 -10.79 -25.41 3.20
N GLU A 82 -9.63 -25.96 3.65
CA GLU A 82 -8.93 -26.99 2.88
C GLU A 82 -9.53 -28.40 3.01
N ASN A 83 -10.28 -28.67 4.07
CA ASN A 83 -10.67 -30.04 4.42
C ASN A 83 -11.98 -30.45 3.74
N ILE A 84 -11.91 -30.76 2.44
CA ILE A 84 -13.07 -31.19 1.60
C ILE A 84 -13.71 -32.50 2.11
N ARG A 85 -13.05 -33.24 2.98
CA ARG A 85 -13.51 -34.55 3.47
C ARG A 85 -14.28 -34.48 4.79
N ASP A 86 -14.40 -33.30 5.39
CA ASP A 86 -15.16 -33.13 6.62
C ASP A 86 -16.66 -33.19 6.33
N LYS A 87 -17.41 -33.85 7.22
CA LYS A 87 -18.88 -33.95 7.11
C LYS A 87 -19.56 -32.58 7.20
N ASP A 88 -18.89 -31.63 7.84
CA ASP A 88 -19.37 -30.26 8.07
C ASP A 88 -18.85 -29.26 7.00
N TYR A 89 -18.24 -29.76 5.90
CA TYR A 89 -17.61 -28.92 4.88
C TYR A 89 -18.52 -27.79 4.34
N ALA A 90 -19.77 -28.10 4.05
CA ALA A 90 -20.72 -27.10 3.54
C ALA A 90 -20.97 -25.97 4.54
N THR A 91 -21.07 -26.31 5.84
CA THR A 91 -21.25 -25.31 6.91
C THR A 91 -19.99 -24.48 7.10
N LEU A 92 -18.82 -25.13 7.07
CA LEU A 92 -17.52 -24.44 7.17
C LEU A 92 -17.27 -23.50 5.99
N GLN A 93 -17.68 -23.88 4.79
CA GLN A 93 -17.58 -23.03 3.61
C GLN A 93 -18.47 -21.79 3.72
N GLN A 94 -19.72 -21.95 4.19
CA GLN A 94 -20.61 -20.82 4.44
C GLN A 94 -20.03 -19.85 5.48
N ILE A 95 -19.43 -20.38 6.56
CA ILE A 95 -18.79 -19.56 7.58
C ILE A 95 -17.57 -18.81 6.99
N ALA A 96 -16.76 -19.47 6.17
CA ALA A 96 -15.63 -18.84 5.49
C ALA A 96 -16.06 -17.68 4.59
N GLU A 97 -17.18 -17.83 3.89
CA GLU A 97 -17.78 -16.77 3.06
C GLU A 97 -18.25 -15.59 3.91
N VAL A 98 -18.94 -15.86 5.03
CA VAL A 98 -19.34 -14.81 5.98
C VAL A 98 -18.15 -14.06 6.54
N LEU A 99 -17.06 -14.78 6.91
CA LEU A 99 -15.82 -14.14 7.39
C LEU A 99 -15.16 -13.30 6.32
N THR A 100 -15.16 -13.77 5.07
CA THR A 100 -14.65 -13.02 3.94
C THR A 100 -15.38 -11.68 3.79
N ASN A 101 -16.71 -11.70 3.87
CA ASN A 101 -17.51 -10.49 3.77
C ASN A 101 -17.35 -9.59 5.02
N TYR A 102 -17.25 -10.18 6.20
CA TYR A 102 -17.04 -9.42 7.44
C TYR A 102 -15.64 -8.78 7.49
N SER A 103 -14.62 -9.45 6.95
CA SER A 103 -13.28 -8.89 6.86
C SER A 103 -13.22 -7.64 5.98
N LYS A 104 -14.01 -7.57 4.89
CA LYS A 104 -14.11 -6.37 4.05
C LYS A 104 -14.67 -5.19 4.85
N VAL A 105 -15.74 -5.42 5.61
CA VAL A 105 -16.35 -4.38 6.46
C VAL A 105 -15.36 -3.91 7.54
N LEU A 106 -14.64 -4.86 8.17
CA LEU A 106 -13.63 -4.54 9.18
C LEU A 106 -12.44 -3.78 8.59
N TRP A 107 -12.03 -4.14 7.37
CA TRP A 107 -11.00 -3.45 6.60
C TRP A 107 -11.31 -1.97 6.40
N GLU A 108 -12.54 -1.67 5.93
CA GLU A 108 -13.00 -0.30 5.72
C GLU A 108 -13.11 0.48 7.04
N LYS A 109 -13.72 -0.14 8.08
CA LYS A 109 -13.88 0.51 9.40
C LYS A 109 -12.55 0.89 10.04
N ASN A 110 -11.56 0.03 9.96
CA ASN A 110 -10.21 0.28 10.48
C ASN A 110 -9.35 1.11 9.54
N LYS A 111 -9.85 1.46 8.34
CA LYS A 111 -9.07 2.18 7.31
C LYS A 111 -7.74 1.49 7.01
N MET A 112 -7.79 0.18 6.81
CA MET A 112 -6.59 -0.64 6.65
C MET A 112 -5.73 -0.20 5.48
N ASP A 113 -6.30 0.35 4.41
CA ASP A 113 -5.54 0.90 3.28
C ASP A 113 -4.61 2.03 3.70
N TYR A 114 -5.09 2.93 4.56
CA TYR A 114 -4.28 4.01 5.11
C TYR A 114 -3.22 3.48 6.09
N LEU A 115 -3.61 2.56 7.00
CA LEU A 115 -2.66 1.95 7.94
C LEU A 115 -1.57 1.18 7.21
N ASN A 116 -1.91 0.45 6.14
CA ASN A 116 -0.95 -0.29 5.32
C ASN A 116 0.00 0.64 4.56
N GLU A 117 -0.47 1.80 4.09
CA GLU A 117 0.39 2.82 3.47
C GLU A 117 1.41 3.38 4.45
N CYS A 118 0.97 3.73 5.66
CA CYS A 118 1.85 4.18 6.72
C CYS A 118 2.85 3.08 7.13
N MET A 119 2.36 1.86 7.33
CA MET A 119 3.17 0.70 7.70
C MET A 119 4.24 0.37 6.65
N LEU A 120 3.89 0.40 5.35
CA LEU A 120 4.84 0.19 4.26
C LEU A 120 5.92 1.28 4.22
N THR A 121 5.53 2.52 4.47
CA THR A 121 6.46 3.64 4.54
C THR A 121 7.41 3.48 5.73
N ASP A 122 6.87 3.12 6.90
CA ASP A 122 7.67 2.84 8.08
C ASP A 122 8.63 1.67 7.83
N ALA A 123 8.16 0.57 7.24
CA ALA A 123 9.01 -0.57 6.91
C ALA A 123 10.17 -0.20 5.97
N ALA A 124 9.94 0.67 4.98
CA ALA A 124 10.98 1.15 4.08
C ALA A 124 12.02 2.05 4.77
N ILE A 125 11.65 2.75 5.85
CA ILE A 125 12.50 3.68 6.58
C ILE A 125 13.19 3.00 7.77
N THR A 126 12.48 2.13 8.51
CA THR A 126 12.95 1.52 9.77
C THR A 126 13.39 0.07 9.61
N GLY A 127 12.97 -0.60 8.52
CA GLY A 127 13.20 -2.01 8.23
C GLY A 127 12.00 -2.92 8.50
N ASN A 128 11.12 -2.54 9.46
CA ASN A 128 9.91 -3.29 9.79
C ASN A 128 8.72 -2.34 9.98
N GLY A 129 7.54 -2.83 9.61
CA GLY A 129 6.27 -2.19 9.95
C GLY A 129 5.42 -3.12 10.79
N PHE A 130 4.66 -2.58 11.74
CA PHE A 130 3.86 -3.35 12.68
C PHE A 130 2.46 -2.78 12.79
N ILE A 131 1.46 -3.66 12.80
CA ILE A 131 0.09 -3.31 13.15
C ILE A 131 -0.36 -4.17 14.34
N TYR A 132 -0.87 -3.49 15.36
CA TYR A 132 -1.44 -4.11 16.55
C TYR A 132 -2.96 -4.14 16.45
N HIS A 133 -3.51 -5.30 16.72
CA HIS A 133 -4.96 -5.53 16.76
C HIS A 133 -5.41 -5.73 18.19
N TYR A 134 -6.50 -5.09 18.57
CA TYR A 134 -7.10 -5.27 19.89
C TYR A 134 -8.62 -5.25 19.82
N PHE A 135 -9.24 -5.86 20.78
CA PHE A 135 -10.70 -5.85 20.89
C PHE A 135 -11.15 -4.63 21.69
N ASP A 136 -11.87 -3.70 21.04
CA ASP A 136 -12.47 -2.55 21.72
C ASP A 136 -13.79 -2.99 22.40
N GLY A 137 -13.74 -3.13 23.71
CA GLY A 137 -14.89 -3.53 24.52
C GLY A 137 -16.09 -2.57 24.45
N ASN A 138 -15.86 -1.29 24.10
CA ASN A 138 -16.93 -0.30 23.97
C ASN A 138 -17.67 -0.47 22.64
N LYS A 139 -16.93 -0.71 21.56
CA LYS A 139 -17.48 -0.92 20.21
C LYS A 139 -17.85 -2.37 19.94
N LYS A 140 -17.32 -3.30 20.74
CA LYS A 140 -17.42 -4.76 20.55
C LYS A 140 -16.88 -5.20 19.17
N GLU A 141 -15.84 -4.56 18.70
CA GLU A 141 -15.21 -4.79 17.40
C GLU A 141 -13.67 -4.80 17.53
N ILE A 142 -13.02 -5.42 16.56
CA ILE A 142 -11.57 -5.40 16.47
C ILE A 142 -11.14 -4.02 15.95
N ALA A 143 -10.22 -3.38 16.65
CA ALA A 143 -9.54 -2.17 16.22
C ALA A 143 -8.10 -2.48 15.87
N SER A 144 -7.54 -1.69 14.94
CA SER A 144 -6.17 -1.84 14.46
C SER A 144 -5.42 -0.52 14.62
N GLU A 145 -4.19 -0.57 15.09
CA GLU A 145 -3.33 0.59 15.34
C GLU A 145 -1.92 0.34 14.81
N LEU A 146 -1.34 1.36 14.16
CA LEU A 146 0.04 1.33 13.70
C LEU A 146 0.98 1.49 14.89
N ILE A 147 2.00 0.64 14.99
CA ILE A 147 3.05 0.74 15.99
C ILE A 147 4.37 1.11 15.32
N ASP A 148 5.03 2.12 15.85
CA ASP A 148 6.40 2.42 15.46
C ASP A 148 7.33 1.25 15.83
N GLY A 149 8.16 0.79 14.88
CA GLY A 149 9.12 -0.29 15.08
C GLY A 149 10.11 -0.05 16.22
N VAL A 150 10.37 1.21 16.56
CA VAL A 150 11.18 1.60 17.72
C VAL A 150 10.55 1.12 19.03
N ASN A 151 9.23 1.06 19.09
CA ASN A 151 8.45 0.71 20.29
C ASN A 151 8.15 -0.79 20.42
N MET A 152 8.62 -1.62 19.49
CA MET A 152 8.48 -3.07 19.52
C MET A 152 9.73 -3.73 20.12
N TYR A 153 9.58 -4.59 21.13
CA TYR A 153 10.65 -5.23 21.88
C TYR A 153 10.46 -6.74 21.90
N PRO A 154 11.13 -7.49 20.97
CA PRO A 154 11.07 -8.95 20.93
C PRO A 154 11.91 -9.60 22.05
N SER A 155 11.56 -10.82 22.43
CA SER A 155 12.32 -11.62 23.40
C SER A 155 13.68 -12.06 22.88
N ASN A 156 13.76 -12.42 21.61
CA ASN A 156 14.98 -12.87 20.95
C ASN A 156 15.19 -12.13 19.64
N PRO A 157 16.12 -11.17 19.59
CA PRO A 157 16.37 -10.40 18.39
C PRO A 157 17.04 -11.19 17.26
N ASN A 158 17.43 -12.44 17.48
CA ASN A 158 18.00 -13.31 16.44
C ASN A 158 16.95 -14.16 15.71
N VAL A 159 15.70 -14.13 16.15
CA VAL A 159 14.56 -14.81 15.52
C VAL A 159 13.72 -13.77 14.78
N ALA A 160 13.62 -13.92 13.46
CA ALA A 160 12.94 -12.96 12.60
C ALA A 160 11.41 -12.99 12.72
N ASP A 161 10.82 -14.15 13.05
CA ASP A 161 9.38 -14.31 13.14
C ASP A 161 8.84 -13.85 14.50
N ILE A 162 7.85 -12.96 14.47
CA ILE A 162 7.21 -12.43 15.68
C ILE A 162 6.38 -13.49 16.43
N GLN A 163 5.76 -14.43 15.70
CA GLN A 163 4.93 -15.48 16.30
C GLN A 163 5.76 -16.56 17.02
N SER A 164 7.04 -16.65 16.69
CA SER A 164 8.00 -17.57 17.32
C SER A 164 8.70 -16.98 18.56
N GLN A 165 8.37 -15.76 18.95
CA GLN A 165 8.93 -15.13 20.15
C GLN A 165 8.32 -15.74 21.42
N GLU A 166 9.11 -15.85 22.50
CA GLU A 166 8.60 -16.25 23.83
C GLU A 166 7.70 -15.19 24.44
N TYR A 167 8.08 -13.92 24.23
CA TYR A 167 7.29 -12.75 24.61
C TYR A 167 7.58 -11.62 23.65
N ILE A 168 6.64 -10.69 23.54
CA ILE A 168 6.80 -9.39 22.89
C ILE A 168 6.34 -8.30 23.83
N ILE A 169 7.00 -7.14 23.78
CA ILE A 169 6.61 -5.96 24.54
C ILE A 169 6.41 -4.79 23.58
N ILE A 170 5.31 -4.09 23.76
CA ILE A 170 5.00 -2.85 23.06
C ILE A 170 5.02 -1.74 24.09
N ALA A 171 5.78 -0.68 23.83
CA ALA A 171 5.83 0.50 24.68
C ALA A 171 4.97 1.62 24.08
N PHE A 172 4.05 2.15 24.85
CA PHE A 172 3.23 3.30 24.49
C PHE A 172 3.55 4.50 25.37
N ARG A 173 3.53 5.67 24.76
CA ARG A 173 3.63 6.93 25.48
C ARG A 173 2.25 7.56 25.58
N LYS A 174 1.67 7.60 26.76
CA LYS A 174 0.30 8.10 27.00
C LYS A 174 0.30 9.24 28.01
N SER A 175 -0.70 10.12 27.91
CA SER A 175 -0.89 11.14 28.93
C SER A 175 -1.23 10.52 30.30
N LEU A 176 -0.69 11.08 31.38
CA LEU A 176 -0.93 10.64 32.75
C LEU A 176 -2.44 10.48 33.03
N GLY A 177 -3.24 11.44 32.58
CA GLY A 177 -4.69 11.40 32.76
C GLY A 177 -5.38 10.24 32.03
N ALA A 178 -4.84 9.80 30.88
CA ALA A 178 -5.36 8.64 30.15
C ALA A 178 -5.03 7.34 30.90
N VAL A 179 -3.77 7.20 31.36
CA VAL A 179 -3.33 6.02 32.12
C VAL A 179 -4.09 5.88 33.44
N LYS A 180 -4.30 6.97 34.18
CA LYS A 180 -5.10 6.96 35.43
C LYS A 180 -6.55 6.54 35.16
N ARG A 181 -7.17 7.01 34.08
CA ARG A 181 -8.54 6.59 33.70
C ARG A 181 -8.58 5.10 33.33
N GLU A 182 -7.59 4.61 32.60
CA GLU A 182 -7.49 3.21 32.20
C GLU A 182 -7.29 2.32 33.45
N ALA A 183 -6.41 2.72 34.38
CA ALA A 183 -6.22 2.03 35.65
C ALA A 183 -7.51 1.95 36.47
N GLU A 184 -8.29 3.04 36.52
CA GLU A 184 -9.56 3.08 37.23
C GLU A 184 -10.64 2.20 36.56
N GLN A 185 -10.68 2.14 35.22
CA GLN A 185 -11.55 1.24 34.48
C GLN A 185 -11.17 -0.22 34.74
N SER A 186 -9.89 -0.55 34.67
CA SER A 186 -9.38 -1.90 34.98
C SER A 186 -9.68 -2.32 36.40
N ARG A 187 -9.60 -1.39 37.35
CA ARG A 187 -10.01 -1.63 38.74
C ARG A 187 -11.49 -1.95 38.87
N LYS A 188 -12.38 -1.20 38.19
CA LYS A 188 -13.82 -1.47 38.16
C LYS A 188 -14.13 -2.83 37.55
N ALA A 189 -13.37 -3.22 36.54
CA ALA A 189 -13.46 -4.53 35.89
C ALA A 189 -12.77 -5.66 36.67
N LYS A 190 -12.15 -5.37 37.81
CA LYS A 190 -11.37 -6.32 38.63
C LYS A 190 -10.15 -6.94 37.90
N LEU A 191 -9.60 -6.21 36.95
CA LEU A 191 -8.41 -6.60 36.20
C LEU A 191 -7.11 -6.16 36.87
N ASN A 192 -7.18 -5.37 37.96
CA ASN A 192 -6.05 -5.01 38.81
C ASN A 192 -6.47 -5.00 40.28
N LYS A 193 -5.45 -4.90 41.17
CA LYS A 193 -5.64 -4.81 42.63
C LYS A 193 -5.29 -3.43 43.19
N LEU A 194 -5.11 -2.44 42.29
CA LEU A 194 -4.75 -1.08 42.69
C LEU A 194 -5.87 -0.44 43.51
N ASP A 195 -5.50 0.30 44.54
CA ASP A 195 -6.43 1.19 45.24
C ASP A 195 -6.46 2.58 44.59
N LYS A 196 -7.24 3.51 45.16
CA LYS A 196 -7.32 4.86 44.59
C LYS A 196 -6.04 5.66 44.83
N ASP A 197 -5.34 5.37 45.90
CA ASP A 197 -4.11 6.07 46.29
C ASP A 197 -2.97 5.60 45.37
N ASP A 198 -2.91 4.32 45.02
CA ASP A 198 -1.98 3.78 44.03
C ASP A 198 -2.15 4.45 42.67
N ILE A 199 -3.41 4.59 42.22
CA ILE A 199 -3.71 5.24 40.93
C ILE A 199 -3.31 6.72 40.93
N ASN A 200 -3.51 7.41 42.08
CA ASN A 200 -3.10 8.79 42.21
C ASN A 200 -1.56 8.96 42.26
N ASN A 201 -0.86 7.95 42.76
CA ASN A 201 0.60 7.92 42.84
C ASN A 201 1.31 7.54 41.54
N ILE A 202 0.60 7.23 40.46
CA ILE A 202 1.22 7.07 39.13
C ILE A 202 1.87 8.38 38.75
N MET A 203 3.19 8.36 38.53
CA MET A 203 4.01 9.51 38.21
C MET A 203 4.38 9.56 36.72
N PRO A 204 4.54 10.77 36.16
CA PRO A 204 5.08 10.91 34.82
C PRO A 204 6.54 10.46 34.77
N ASP A 205 6.96 9.94 33.63
CA ASP A 205 8.36 9.61 33.36
C ASP A 205 8.90 10.43 32.19
N MET A 206 10.23 10.58 32.14
CA MET A 206 10.94 11.33 31.09
C MET A 206 11.69 10.40 30.13
N ASP A 207 11.16 9.21 29.88
CA ASP A 207 11.81 8.31 28.94
C ASP A 207 11.51 8.72 27.49
N THR A 208 12.50 9.31 26.82
CA THR A 208 12.40 9.86 25.46
C THR A 208 12.71 8.85 24.38
N ARG A 209 12.99 7.58 24.70
CA ARG A 209 13.43 6.55 23.73
C ARG A 209 12.33 6.03 22.80
N TYR A 210 11.12 6.60 22.88
CA TYR A 210 9.93 6.03 22.24
C TYR A 210 9.49 6.70 20.95
N GLN A 211 10.17 7.74 20.51
CA GLN A 211 9.76 8.49 19.33
C GLN A 211 10.89 8.51 18.30
N ALA A 212 10.74 7.73 17.25
CA ALA A 212 11.62 7.84 16.09
C ALA A 212 11.40 9.19 15.40
N GLY A 213 12.50 9.84 15.02
CA GLY A 213 12.44 11.13 14.36
C GLY A 213 12.07 12.26 15.30
N ASP A 214 12.54 12.18 16.53
CA ASP A 214 12.23 13.12 17.60
C ASP A 214 12.68 14.54 17.26
N ASN A 215 11.80 15.27 16.56
CA ASN A 215 11.70 16.72 16.72
C ASN A 215 11.05 17.09 18.05
N ALA A 216 10.74 16.13 18.89
CA ALA A 216 10.23 16.26 20.24
C ALA A 216 11.28 16.82 21.22
N LYS A 217 12.10 17.75 20.73
CA LYS A 217 12.87 18.63 21.62
C LYS A 217 11.96 19.53 22.48
N THR A 218 10.64 19.40 22.26
CA THR A 218 9.64 20.11 23.04
C THR A 218 8.49 19.17 23.33
N GLU A 219 8.61 18.31 24.35
CA GLU A 219 7.41 17.79 24.99
C GLU A 219 6.48 18.97 25.25
N MET A 220 5.21 18.84 24.90
CA MET A 220 4.21 19.82 25.34
C MET A 220 4.34 19.88 26.87
N ARG A 221 4.90 20.96 27.40
CA ARG A 221 5.21 21.14 28.82
C ARG A 221 4.00 20.98 29.75
N ASP A 222 2.79 20.98 29.17
CA ASP A 222 1.53 20.81 29.92
C ASP A 222 1.01 19.37 29.95
N SER A 223 1.59 18.43 29.20
CA SER A 223 1.18 17.02 29.20
C SER A 223 2.20 16.17 29.93
N GLU A 224 1.91 15.86 31.18
CA GLU A 224 2.62 14.81 31.90
C GLU A 224 2.39 13.48 31.18
N MET A 225 3.48 12.88 30.69
CA MET A 225 3.45 11.64 29.92
C MET A 225 3.98 10.47 30.72
N VAL A 226 3.40 9.30 30.50
CA VAL A 226 3.79 8.05 31.19
C VAL A 226 4.03 6.97 30.12
N THR A 227 5.05 6.19 30.36
CA THR A 227 5.34 4.99 29.58
C THR A 227 4.50 3.82 30.09
N GLU A 228 3.72 3.25 29.22
CA GLU A 228 2.95 2.03 29.46
C GLU A 228 3.54 0.90 28.64
N LEU A 229 3.89 -0.21 29.29
CA LEU A 229 4.35 -1.43 28.65
C LEU A 229 3.20 -2.42 28.52
N LEU A 230 2.95 -2.89 27.31
CA LEU A 230 2.08 -4.01 27.02
C LEU A 230 2.97 -5.22 26.78
N MET A 231 2.94 -6.20 27.67
CA MET A 231 3.69 -7.43 27.52
C MET A 231 2.74 -8.58 27.16
N PHE A 232 3.04 -9.26 26.07
CA PHE A 232 2.38 -10.48 25.64
C PHE A 232 3.36 -11.64 25.74
N TRP A 233 2.92 -12.80 26.20
CA TRP A 233 3.74 -14.00 26.24
C TRP A 233 2.87 -15.25 26.01
N ARG A 234 3.50 -16.29 25.50
CA ARG A 234 2.82 -17.57 25.29
C ARG A 234 3.00 -18.44 26.53
N ASP A 235 1.90 -18.92 27.10
CA ASP A 235 1.98 -19.92 28.15
C ASP A 235 2.38 -21.28 27.58
N CYS A 236 3.34 -21.94 28.22
CA CYS A 236 3.88 -23.22 27.77
C CYS A 236 2.92 -24.40 28.01
N GLU A 237 1.98 -24.27 28.95
CA GLU A 237 1.05 -25.36 29.31
C GLU A 237 -0.21 -25.34 28.44
N THR A 238 -0.78 -24.16 28.26
CA THR A 238 -2.03 -23.98 27.50
C THR A 238 -1.81 -23.63 26.03
N GLY A 239 -0.65 -23.05 25.70
CA GLY A 239 -0.34 -22.52 24.38
C GLY A 239 -1.05 -21.20 24.06
N THR A 240 -1.83 -20.67 25.01
CA THR A 240 -2.57 -19.40 24.85
C THR A 240 -1.69 -18.19 25.13
N ILE A 241 -2.09 -17.04 24.58
CA ILE A 241 -1.40 -15.78 24.77
C ILE A 241 -1.93 -15.10 26.02
N HIS A 242 -1.03 -14.85 26.95
CA HIS A 242 -1.25 -14.05 28.13
C HIS A 242 -0.83 -12.60 27.90
N PHE A 243 -1.40 -11.71 28.65
CA PHE A 243 -1.24 -10.28 28.51
C PHE A 243 -1.18 -9.56 29.84
N SER A 244 -0.29 -8.58 29.98
CA SER A 244 -0.28 -7.65 31.10
C SER A 244 0.04 -6.23 30.65
N LYS A 245 -0.46 -5.25 31.40
CA LYS A 245 -0.12 -3.83 31.21
C LYS A 245 0.51 -3.29 32.49
N SER A 246 1.62 -2.59 32.35
CA SER A 246 2.29 -1.98 33.49
C SER A 246 2.88 -0.61 33.16
N THR A 247 2.84 0.28 34.14
CA THR A 247 3.72 1.45 34.24
C THR A 247 4.99 1.04 34.95
N ARG A 248 5.89 1.97 35.22
CA ARG A 248 7.16 1.69 35.88
C ARG A 248 7.00 1.08 37.28
N GLU A 249 5.93 1.43 37.98
CA GLU A 249 5.70 1.06 39.38
C GLU A 249 4.43 0.26 39.61
N PHE A 250 3.44 0.36 38.71
CA PHE A 250 2.11 -0.20 38.90
C PHE A 250 1.67 -1.08 37.77
N GLU A 251 1.01 -2.19 38.09
CA GLU A 251 0.37 -3.09 37.13
C GLU A 251 -1.05 -2.61 36.85
N ILE A 252 -1.27 -2.02 35.67
CA ILE A 252 -2.56 -1.48 35.23
C ILE A 252 -3.55 -2.58 34.88
N VAL A 253 -3.06 -3.65 34.24
CA VAL A 253 -3.81 -4.90 33.99
C VAL A 253 -2.93 -6.06 34.39
N GLN A 254 -3.44 -6.89 35.30
CA GLN A 254 -2.74 -8.09 35.74
C GLN A 254 -2.71 -9.16 34.66
N ASP A 255 -1.89 -10.18 34.88
CA ASP A 255 -1.84 -11.36 34.02
C ASP A 255 -3.25 -11.86 33.67
N THR A 256 -3.59 -11.76 32.39
CA THR A 256 -4.88 -12.13 31.85
C THR A 256 -4.66 -13.04 30.66
N ASP A 257 -5.27 -14.22 30.69
CA ASP A 257 -5.31 -15.10 29.52
C ASP A 257 -6.29 -14.51 28.50
N LEU A 258 -5.78 -14.20 27.30
CA LEU A 258 -6.59 -13.70 26.20
C LEU A 258 -7.32 -14.84 25.45
N GLY A 259 -6.94 -16.10 25.66
CA GLY A 259 -7.46 -17.25 24.90
C GLY A 259 -7.02 -17.25 23.43
N LEU A 260 -6.20 -16.30 23.01
CA LEU A 260 -5.64 -16.22 21.66
C LEU A 260 -4.50 -17.24 21.51
N THR A 261 -4.30 -17.73 20.30
CA THR A 261 -3.18 -18.61 19.95
C THR A 261 -2.06 -17.87 19.22
N LEU A 262 -2.36 -16.71 18.64
CA LEU A 262 -1.44 -15.83 17.93
C LEU A 262 -1.23 -14.54 18.70
N TYR A 263 0.00 -14.00 18.64
CA TYR A 263 0.22 -12.63 19.10
C TYR A 263 -0.59 -11.67 18.25
N PRO A 264 -1.30 -10.70 18.86
CA PRO A 264 -2.19 -9.80 18.12
C PRO A 264 -1.43 -8.68 17.38
N VAL A 265 -0.27 -9.02 16.83
CA VAL A 265 0.58 -8.09 16.08
C VAL A 265 0.99 -8.73 14.76
N ALA A 266 0.63 -8.08 13.67
CA ALA A 266 1.11 -8.43 12.35
C ALA A 266 2.36 -7.62 12.02
N MET A 267 3.36 -8.28 11.44
CA MET A 267 4.66 -7.69 11.12
C MET A 267 4.97 -7.84 9.64
N MET A 268 5.45 -6.76 9.04
CA MET A 268 6.06 -6.78 7.72
C MET A 268 7.53 -6.42 7.82
N THR A 269 8.41 -7.25 7.27
CA THR A 269 9.83 -6.95 7.13
C THR A 269 10.14 -6.49 5.71
N TRP A 270 10.76 -5.29 5.56
CA TRP A 270 11.09 -4.74 4.25
C TRP A 270 12.11 -5.62 3.51
N GLU A 271 13.27 -5.79 4.06
CA GLU A 271 14.28 -6.72 3.58
C GLU A 271 14.82 -7.54 4.76
N PRO A 272 14.74 -8.88 4.73
CA PRO A 272 15.15 -9.69 5.87
C PRO A 272 16.67 -9.70 6.02
N ALA A 273 17.14 -9.45 7.24
CA ALA A 273 18.51 -9.64 7.62
C ALA A 273 18.71 -11.05 8.20
N LYS A 274 19.85 -11.68 7.91
CA LYS A 274 20.14 -13.04 8.41
C LYS A 274 20.27 -13.05 9.94
N ASN A 275 19.48 -13.88 10.60
CA ASN A 275 19.48 -14.04 12.06
C ASN A 275 19.27 -12.70 12.80
N PHE A 276 18.35 -11.88 12.30
CA PHE A 276 18.08 -10.60 12.92
C PHE A 276 16.59 -10.27 12.77
N PHE A 277 15.97 -9.82 13.85
CA PHE A 277 14.54 -9.49 13.89
C PHE A 277 14.22 -8.24 13.06
N PHE A 278 15.10 -7.23 13.16
CA PHE A 278 14.88 -5.96 12.45
C PHE A 278 15.37 -6.07 11.01
N GLY A 279 14.53 -5.71 10.06
CA GLY A 279 14.87 -5.72 8.65
C GLY A 279 15.87 -4.63 8.25
N VAL A 280 16.34 -4.71 7.02
CA VAL A 280 17.17 -3.67 6.40
C VAL A 280 16.29 -2.66 5.69
N PRO A 281 16.35 -1.38 6.06
CA PRO A 281 15.57 -0.32 5.39
C PRO A 281 16.25 0.17 4.11
N ASP A 282 15.45 0.50 3.10
CA ASP A 282 15.94 1.13 1.86
C ASP A 282 16.57 2.51 2.11
N ALA A 283 16.02 3.28 3.03
CA ALA A 283 16.51 4.61 3.36
C ALA A 283 18.01 4.61 3.69
N LYS A 284 18.45 3.65 4.51
CA LYS A 284 19.88 3.49 4.89
C LYS A 284 20.80 3.30 3.69
N SER A 285 20.35 2.54 2.69
CA SER A 285 21.13 2.25 1.49
C SER A 285 21.30 3.47 0.59
N LEU A 286 20.38 4.42 0.67
CA LEU A 286 20.34 5.63 -0.14
C LEU A 286 21.13 6.80 0.45
N ILE A 287 21.35 6.83 1.77
CA ILE A 287 21.98 7.94 2.47
C ILE A 287 23.35 8.31 1.87
N PRO A 288 24.30 7.39 1.62
CA PRO A 288 25.61 7.76 1.08
C PRO A 288 25.53 8.44 -0.29
N ASN A 289 24.63 7.99 -1.15
CA ASN A 289 24.41 8.58 -2.46
C ASN A 289 23.75 9.96 -2.35
N GLN A 290 22.83 10.11 -1.41
CA GLN A 290 22.16 11.37 -1.12
C GLN A 290 23.15 12.43 -0.63
N ASP A 291 24.05 12.07 0.27
CA ASP A 291 25.10 12.97 0.77
C ASP A 291 26.01 13.44 -0.36
N TYR A 292 26.39 12.52 -1.23
CA TYR A 292 27.22 12.84 -2.37
C TYR A 292 26.52 13.80 -3.35
N ILE A 293 25.25 13.59 -3.64
CA ILE A 293 24.44 14.47 -4.50
C ILE A 293 24.35 15.87 -3.90
N ASN A 294 24.04 15.98 -2.61
CA ASN A 294 23.94 17.27 -1.94
C ASN A 294 25.27 18.00 -1.90
N THR A 295 26.36 17.28 -1.68
CA THR A 295 27.73 17.83 -1.65
C THR A 295 28.14 18.37 -3.02
N ILE A 296 27.92 17.62 -4.10
CA ILE A 296 28.21 18.11 -5.47
C ILE A 296 27.36 19.33 -5.78
N ALA A 297 26.08 19.30 -5.46
CA ALA A 297 25.18 20.42 -5.68
C ALA A 297 25.67 21.67 -4.93
N SER A 298 26.09 21.53 -3.68
CA SER A 298 26.68 22.61 -2.89
C SER A 298 27.91 23.21 -3.56
N MET A 299 28.84 22.36 -4.04
CA MET A 299 30.06 22.79 -4.74
C MET A 299 29.73 23.52 -6.06
N ILE A 300 28.78 23.01 -6.84
CA ILE A 300 28.34 23.63 -8.09
C ILE A 300 27.75 25.00 -7.80
N MET A 301 26.84 25.11 -6.82
CA MET A 301 26.19 26.37 -6.46
C MET A 301 27.19 27.39 -5.93
N ALA A 302 28.11 26.99 -5.05
CA ALA A 302 29.17 27.85 -4.54
C ALA A 302 30.07 28.37 -5.68
N SER A 303 30.57 27.47 -6.54
CA SER A 303 31.43 27.85 -7.66
C SER A 303 30.71 28.78 -8.65
N THR A 304 29.44 28.52 -8.94
CA THR A 304 28.59 29.38 -9.79
C THR A 304 28.46 30.77 -9.17
N THR A 305 28.24 30.84 -7.86
CA THR A 305 28.16 32.12 -7.14
C THR A 305 29.47 32.87 -7.21
N TYR A 306 30.59 32.22 -6.93
CA TYR A 306 31.92 32.85 -6.99
C TYR A 306 32.34 33.27 -8.41
N SER A 307 31.98 32.49 -9.44
CA SER A 307 32.29 32.83 -10.83
C SER A 307 31.43 33.97 -11.38
N SER A 308 30.22 34.15 -10.83
CA SER A 308 29.31 35.23 -11.23
C SER A 308 29.72 36.61 -10.70
N PHE A 309 30.58 36.63 -9.68
CA PHE A 309 31.11 37.86 -9.09
C PHE A 309 32.62 37.95 -9.28
N PRO A 310 33.11 38.42 -10.46
CA PRO A 310 34.53 38.59 -10.70
C PRO A 310 35.14 39.57 -9.69
N LYS A 311 36.28 39.19 -9.12
CA LYS A 311 36.99 40.04 -8.16
C LYS A 311 37.73 41.12 -8.91
N MET A 312 37.47 42.37 -8.56
CA MET A 312 38.23 43.49 -9.07
C MET A 312 39.60 43.52 -8.40
N ILE A 313 40.63 43.61 -9.22
CA ILE A 313 42.00 43.87 -8.79
C ILE A 313 42.35 45.27 -9.28
N TYR A 314 42.88 46.06 -8.41
CA TYR A 314 43.28 47.42 -8.74
C TYR A 314 44.67 47.72 -8.17
N ASN A 315 45.37 48.63 -8.82
CA ASN A 315 46.65 49.12 -8.31
C ASN A 315 46.36 50.21 -7.26
N ALA A 316 46.73 49.93 -6.01
CA ALA A 316 46.46 50.81 -4.86
C ALA A 316 47.22 52.14 -4.94
N ASP A 317 48.33 52.19 -5.71
CA ASP A 317 49.08 53.44 -5.92
C ASP A 317 48.42 54.39 -6.93
N LEU A 318 47.50 53.84 -7.75
CA LEU A 318 46.82 54.61 -8.80
C LEU A 318 45.33 54.92 -8.50
N ILE A 319 44.75 54.18 -7.57
CA ILE A 319 43.33 54.31 -7.21
C ILE A 319 43.19 54.29 -5.68
N ASP A 320 42.78 55.41 -5.10
CA ASP A 320 42.64 55.58 -3.65
C ASP A 320 41.38 54.93 -3.08
N ASN A 321 40.29 54.86 -3.82
CA ASN A 321 39.00 54.39 -3.29
C ASN A 321 38.20 53.67 -4.36
N PRO A 322 38.46 52.39 -4.63
CA PRO A 322 37.71 51.64 -5.62
C PRO A 322 36.28 51.36 -5.12
N SER A 323 35.29 51.66 -5.95
CA SER A 323 33.90 51.24 -5.72
C SER A 323 33.49 50.21 -6.75
N THR A 324 32.73 49.21 -6.30
CA THR A 324 32.07 48.19 -7.15
C THR A 324 30.61 48.55 -7.45
N ASP A 325 30.15 49.73 -7.00
CA ASP A 325 28.77 50.17 -7.21
C ASP A 325 28.49 50.51 -8.68
N ALA A 326 27.34 50.13 -9.16
CA ALA A 326 26.96 50.34 -10.55
C ALA A 326 26.83 51.86 -10.88
N GLY A 327 27.56 52.30 -11.94
CA GLY A 327 27.48 53.69 -12.43
C GLY A 327 28.38 54.67 -11.71
N VAL A 328 29.20 54.26 -10.75
CA VAL A 328 30.18 55.11 -10.07
C VAL A 328 31.45 55.23 -10.91
N ALA A 329 31.85 56.48 -11.17
CA ALA A 329 33.11 56.75 -11.86
C ALA A 329 34.32 56.57 -10.94
N ILE A 330 35.32 55.82 -11.38
CA ILE A 330 36.54 55.56 -10.62
C ILE A 330 37.65 56.47 -11.21
N GLY A 331 38.21 57.32 -10.37
CA GLY A 331 39.31 58.19 -10.76
C GLY A 331 40.63 57.42 -10.72
N VAL A 332 41.46 57.54 -11.79
CA VAL A 332 42.81 56.95 -11.87
C VAL A 332 43.82 58.09 -11.89
N SER A 333 44.76 58.10 -10.96
CA SER A 333 45.83 59.10 -10.85
C SER A 333 47.05 58.69 -11.69
N GLY A 334 47.86 59.65 -12.15
CA GLY A 334 49.20 59.41 -12.63
C GLY A 334 49.40 59.22 -14.13
N GLY A 335 48.43 59.51 -15.01
CA GLY A 335 48.63 59.49 -16.46
C GLY A 335 49.02 58.14 -17.10
N VAL A 336 48.64 57.05 -16.44
CA VAL A 336 48.93 55.67 -16.85
C VAL A 336 47.73 55.12 -17.66
N ASN A 337 47.96 54.09 -18.46
CA ASN A 337 46.94 53.42 -19.22
C ASN A 337 45.88 52.83 -18.26
N ILE A 338 44.62 53.19 -18.42
CA ILE A 338 43.51 52.75 -17.57
C ILE A 338 43.45 51.22 -17.47
N ARG A 339 43.83 50.50 -18.52
CA ARG A 339 43.87 49.02 -18.53
C ARG A 339 44.86 48.40 -17.55
N ASP A 340 45.92 49.16 -17.17
CA ASP A 340 46.95 48.69 -16.25
C ASP A 340 46.60 49.00 -14.79
N ALA A 341 45.58 49.86 -14.56
CA ALA A 341 45.15 50.25 -13.24
C ALA A 341 44.07 49.32 -12.64
N ILE A 342 43.25 48.69 -13.47
CA ILE A 342 42.14 47.81 -13.05
C ILE A 342 42.16 46.54 -13.88
N GLY A 343 42.07 45.40 -13.19
CA GLY A 343 41.88 44.08 -13.77
C GLY A 343 40.72 43.36 -13.06
N TYR A 344 40.17 42.38 -13.72
CA TYR A 344 39.19 41.48 -13.11
C TYR A 344 39.73 40.06 -13.14
N ILE A 345 39.73 39.38 -11.99
CA ILE A 345 39.94 37.95 -11.93
C ILE A 345 38.59 37.28 -11.96
N SER A 346 38.28 36.66 -13.05
CA SER A 346 37.13 35.77 -13.14
C SER A 346 37.59 34.39 -12.68
N PRO A 347 37.06 33.87 -11.56
CA PRO A 347 37.32 32.49 -11.18
C PRO A 347 36.88 31.56 -12.31
N GLN A 348 37.56 30.45 -12.46
CA GLN A 348 37.20 29.45 -13.45
C GLN A 348 35.85 28.84 -13.04
N GLY A 349 34.90 28.85 -13.96
CA GLY A 349 33.57 28.26 -13.72
C GLY A 349 33.63 26.73 -13.50
N VAL A 350 32.56 26.18 -13.01
CA VAL A 350 32.41 24.71 -12.83
C VAL A 350 32.57 24.04 -14.20
N GLY A 351 33.41 23.04 -14.29
CA GLY A 351 33.54 22.22 -15.49
C GLY A 351 32.25 21.45 -15.79
N SER A 352 31.95 21.20 -17.06
CA SER A 352 30.83 20.38 -17.52
C SER A 352 30.78 19.00 -16.84
N ASP A 353 31.94 18.50 -16.43
CA ASP A 353 32.10 17.19 -15.81
C ASP A 353 31.37 17.07 -14.45
N ALA A 354 31.34 18.16 -13.67
CA ALA A 354 30.64 18.18 -12.38
C ALA A 354 29.10 18.09 -12.56
N PHE A 355 28.57 18.79 -13.57
CA PHE A 355 27.14 18.68 -13.91
C PHE A 355 26.80 17.28 -14.43
N SER A 356 27.62 16.73 -15.31
CA SER A 356 27.44 15.38 -15.82
C SER A 356 27.50 14.33 -14.70
N MET A 357 28.40 14.50 -13.74
CA MET A 357 28.53 13.61 -12.58
C MET A 357 27.33 13.70 -11.64
N PHE A 358 26.82 14.92 -11.41
CA PHE A 358 25.62 15.15 -10.62
C PHE A 358 24.40 14.43 -11.23
N GLU A 359 24.10 14.67 -12.51
CA GLU A 359 22.99 14.02 -13.22
C GLU A 359 23.15 12.50 -13.28
N ARG A 360 24.36 12.03 -13.58
CA ARG A 360 24.65 10.60 -13.65
C ARG A 360 24.48 9.90 -12.31
N THR A 361 24.87 10.54 -11.21
CA THR A 361 24.71 9.96 -9.86
C THR A 361 23.23 9.82 -9.51
N ILE A 362 22.42 10.83 -9.81
CA ILE A 362 20.96 10.75 -9.59
C ILE A 362 20.36 9.61 -10.41
N THR A 363 20.67 9.52 -11.70
CA THR A 363 20.14 8.50 -12.60
C THR A 363 20.55 7.11 -12.15
N LEU A 364 21.84 6.86 -11.90
CA LEU A 364 22.33 5.57 -11.45
C LEU A 364 21.75 5.15 -10.10
N THR A 365 21.56 6.09 -9.17
CA THR A 365 20.97 5.79 -7.87
C THR A 365 19.51 5.34 -8.04
N LYS A 366 18.73 6.01 -8.88
CA LYS A 366 17.36 5.62 -9.20
C LYS A 366 17.32 4.25 -9.89
N GLU A 367 18.19 4.01 -10.87
CA GLU A 367 18.28 2.73 -11.58
C GLU A 367 18.62 1.57 -10.65
N LEU A 368 19.64 1.73 -9.78
CA LEU A 368 20.03 0.71 -8.80
C LEU A 368 18.90 0.37 -7.81
N MET A 369 18.06 1.33 -7.51
CA MET A 369 16.90 1.13 -6.61
C MET A 369 15.65 0.64 -7.35
N GLY A 370 15.70 0.40 -8.66
CA GLY A 370 14.57 -0.03 -9.48
C GLY A 370 13.53 1.06 -9.75
N ALA A 371 13.84 2.32 -9.40
CA ALA A 371 12.99 3.48 -9.65
C ALA A 371 13.50 4.27 -10.88
N ASN A 372 13.68 3.58 -12.00
CA ASN A 372 14.15 4.21 -13.24
C ASN A 372 13.11 5.18 -13.81
N ASP A 373 13.52 6.05 -14.73
CA ASP A 373 12.65 7.06 -15.31
C ASP A 373 11.43 6.45 -16.06
N GLY A 374 11.59 5.25 -16.64
CA GLY A 374 10.49 4.49 -17.23
C GLY A 374 9.45 4.05 -16.22
N ALA A 375 9.90 3.63 -15.02
CA ALA A 375 9.05 3.25 -13.90
C ALA A 375 8.30 4.45 -13.30
N LEU A 376 8.95 5.62 -13.28
CA LEU A 376 8.36 6.89 -12.81
C LEU A 376 7.41 7.54 -13.83
N GLY A 377 7.17 6.90 -14.99
CA GLY A 377 6.28 7.43 -16.03
C GLY A 377 6.92 8.50 -16.92
N ASN A 378 8.22 8.71 -16.84
CA ASN A 378 8.94 9.69 -17.64
C ASN A 378 9.35 9.12 -19.01
N ILE A 379 8.36 8.52 -19.71
CA ILE A 379 8.55 7.93 -21.03
C ILE A 379 8.07 8.93 -22.06
N ASN A 380 8.88 9.16 -23.10
CA ASN A 380 8.49 10.04 -24.19
C ASN A 380 7.37 9.36 -25.02
N PRO A 381 6.11 9.87 -24.96
CA PRO A 381 4.96 9.20 -25.58
C PRO A 381 5.01 9.20 -27.11
N GLU A 382 5.86 10.02 -27.73
CA GLU A 382 5.99 10.08 -29.19
C GLU A 382 6.65 8.86 -29.81
N ASN A 383 7.46 8.10 -29.04
CA ASN A 383 8.26 6.99 -29.55
C ASN A 383 7.91 5.61 -28.98
N ALA A 384 6.97 5.52 -28.04
CA ALA A 384 6.62 4.27 -27.37
C ALA A 384 5.16 3.91 -27.57
N SER A 385 4.87 2.72 -28.09
CA SER A 385 3.49 2.20 -28.11
C SER A 385 3.00 1.94 -26.68
N GLY A 386 1.69 2.07 -26.44
CA GLY A 386 1.12 1.79 -25.12
C GLY A 386 1.53 0.41 -24.56
N LYS A 387 1.70 -0.62 -25.41
CA LYS A 387 2.19 -1.95 -25.00
C LYS A 387 3.65 -1.93 -24.56
N ALA A 388 4.50 -1.08 -25.17
CA ALA A 388 5.91 -0.95 -24.78
C ALA A 388 6.04 -0.25 -23.42
N ILE A 389 5.23 0.78 -23.18
CA ILE A 389 5.19 1.50 -21.89
C ILE A 389 4.83 0.53 -20.76
N LEU A 390 3.86 -0.35 -20.99
CA LEU A 390 3.44 -1.37 -20.05
C LEU A 390 4.51 -2.40 -19.75
N ALA A 391 5.11 -2.95 -20.78
CA ALA A 391 6.17 -3.93 -20.61
C ALA A 391 7.33 -3.34 -19.77
N VAL A 392 7.65 -2.05 -19.97
CA VAL A 392 8.66 -1.36 -19.17
C VAL A 392 8.19 -1.18 -17.72
N ALA A 393 6.94 -0.82 -17.49
CA ALA A 393 6.39 -0.68 -16.14
C ALA A 393 6.36 -2.02 -15.40
N GLU A 394 5.93 -3.11 -16.04
CA GLU A 394 5.97 -4.47 -15.46
C GLU A 394 7.40 -4.93 -15.19
N GLN A 395 8.33 -4.74 -16.14
CA GLN A 395 9.74 -5.09 -15.95
C GLN A 395 10.36 -4.33 -14.76
N SER A 396 9.98 -3.07 -14.58
CA SER A 396 10.48 -2.23 -13.48
C SER A 396 9.94 -2.65 -12.10
N ALA A 397 8.83 -3.37 -12.05
CA ALA A 397 8.25 -3.90 -10.81
C ALA A 397 8.91 -5.21 -10.34
N VAL A 398 9.59 -5.95 -11.22
CA VAL A 398 10.22 -7.25 -10.91
C VAL A 398 11.14 -7.21 -9.68
N PRO A 399 12.01 -6.21 -9.47
CA PRO A 399 12.83 -6.13 -8.26
C PRO A 399 12.04 -6.02 -6.96
N LEU A 400 10.78 -5.59 -7.03
CA LEU A 400 9.90 -5.42 -5.88
C LEU A 400 9.07 -6.67 -5.53
N ASP A 401 9.09 -7.72 -6.35
CA ASP A 401 8.30 -8.93 -6.15
C ASP A 401 8.56 -9.58 -4.79
N GLY A 402 9.80 -9.56 -4.32
CA GLY A 402 10.14 -10.07 -3.00
C GLY A 402 9.48 -9.29 -1.86
N VAL A 403 9.45 -7.97 -1.95
CA VAL A 403 8.80 -7.10 -0.94
C VAL A 403 7.28 -7.25 -1.04
N LYS A 404 6.75 -7.31 -2.27
CA LYS A 404 5.33 -7.50 -2.54
C LYS A 404 4.80 -8.83 -1.97
N ARG A 405 5.56 -9.92 -2.13
CA ARG A 405 5.21 -11.21 -1.52
C ARG A 405 5.17 -11.13 0.01
N ARG A 406 6.12 -10.43 0.63
CA ARG A 406 6.11 -10.22 2.09
C ARG A 406 4.94 -9.36 2.54
N PHE A 407 4.53 -8.40 1.73
CA PHE A 407 3.32 -7.64 2.00
C PHE A 407 2.06 -8.51 1.95
N TYR A 408 1.96 -9.44 1.00
CA TYR A 408 0.82 -10.38 0.98
C TYR A 408 0.84 -11.35 2.17
N ASN A 409 2.00 -11.88 2.54
CA ASN A 409 2.11 -12.70 3.75
C ASN A 409 1.70 -11.91 5.01
N TYR A 410 2.09 -10.64 5.10
CA TYR A 410 1.63 -9.77 6.18
C TYR A 410 0.10 -9.58 6.18
N ILE A 411 -0.55 -9.45 5.03
CA ILE A 411 -2.03 -9.38 4.96
C ILE A 411 -2.66 -10.72 5.37
N GLU A 412 -2.05 -11.84 5.00
CA GLU A 412 -2.45 -13.18 5.46
C GLU A 412 -2.36 -13.29 6.99
N ASP A 413 -1.26 -12.81 7.58
CA ASP A 413 -1.08 -12.77 9.05
C ASP A 413 -2.16 -11.92 9.73
N ASN A 414 -2.50 -10.74 9.18
CA ASN A 414 -3.62 -9.93 9.70
C ASN A 414 -4.94 -10.71 9.69
N ALA A 415 -5.22 -11.40 8.59
CA ALA A 415 -6.45 -12.18 8.46
C ALA A 415 -6.50 -13.36 9.45
N LEU A 416 -5.38 -14.04 9.67
CA LEU A 416 -5.27 -15.10 10.68
C LEU A 416 -5.47 -14.58 12.10
N ILE A 417 -4.86 -13.44 12.43
CA ILE A 417 -5.03 -12.79 13.74
C ILE A 417 -6.49 -12.40 13.96
N TRP A 418 -7.16 -11.82 12.96
CA TRP A 418 -8.58 -11.49 13.05
C TRP A 418 -9.44 -12.74 13.25
N ALA A 419 -9.17 -13.83 12.53
CA ALA A 419 -9.88 -15.09 12.70
C ALA A 419 -9.72 -15.64 14.12
N ASP A 420 -8.49 -15.62 14.69
CA ASP A 420 -8.23 -16.04 16.05
C ASP A 420 -8.94 -15.14 17.09
N MET A 421 -8.95 -13.82 16.89
CA MET A 421 -9.67 -12.89 17.75
C MET A 421 -11.18 -13.09 17.68
N TRP A 422 -11.75 -13.31 16.51
CA TRP A 422 -13.18 -13.62 16.37
C TRP A 422 -13.55 -14.92 17.08
N ARG A 423 -12.70 -15.95 16.98
CA ARG A 423 -12.90 -17.21 17.70
C ARG A 423 -13.05 -17.00 19.19
N VAL A 424 -12.24 -16.14 19.78
CA VAL A 424 -12.25 -15.89 21.23
C VAL A 424 -13.37 -14.95 21.64
N TYR A 425 -13.48 -13.80 21.01
CA TYR A 425 -14.39 -12.73 21.47
C TYR A 425 -15.84 -12.94 21.05
N HIS A 426 -16.09 -13.85 20.10
CA HIS A 426 -17.44 -14.18 19.65
C HIS A 426 -17.90 -15.61 20.04
N SER A 427 -17.13 -16.32 20.83
CA SER A 427 -17.44 -17.71 21.24
C SER A 427 -18.61 -17.83 22.21
N GLY A 428 -19.08 -16.76 22.82
CA GLY A 428 -20.12 -16.76 23.85
C GLY A 428 -21.53 -16.37 23.39
N ASP A 429 -21.66 -15.69 22.27
CA ASP A 429 -22.94 -15.19 21.76
C ASP A 429 -23.19 -15.68 20.33
N GLU A 430 -24.43 -16.09 20.02
CA GLU A 430 -24.84 -16.23 18.61
C GLU A 430 -24.74 -14.87 17.95
N LYS A 431 -23.66 -14.63 17.21
CA LYS A 431 -23.52 -13.38 16.48
C LYS A 431 -24.28 -13.48 15.17
N ILE A 432 -25.29 -12.68 15.07
CA ILE A 432 -26.03 -12.45 13.84
C ILE A 432 -25.19 -11.49 12.99
N VAL A 433 -24.51 -12.02 11.98
CA VAL A 433 -23.80 -11.20 10.99
C VAL A 433 -24.73 -10.97 9.81
N THR A 434 -25.11 -9.74 9.61
CA THR A 434 -25.90 -9.34 8.44
C THR A 434 -24.91 -8.95 7.34
N VAL A 435 -24.85 -9.73 6.28
CA VAL A 435 -24.01 -9.47 5.12
C VAL A 435 -24.90 -9.04 3.97
N GLN A 436 -24.62 -7.87 3.41
CA GLN A 436 -25.24 -7.43 2.18
C GLN A 436 -24.32 -7.86 1.03
N GLU A 437 -24.67 -8.96 0.37
CA GLU A 437 -24.00 -9.33 -0.88
C GLU A 437 -24.31 -8.27 -1.94
N GLU A 438 -23.32 -7.90 -2.73
CA GLU A 438 -23.46 -6.89 -3.80
C GLU A 438 -24.60 -7.22 -4.78
N ASN A 439 -25.03 -8.47 -4.87
CA ASN A 439 -26.06 -8.97 -5.78
C ASN A 439 -27.36 -9.43 -5.10
N ALA A 440 -27.47 -9.37 -3.77
CA ALA A 440 -28.67 -9.82 -3.05
C ALA A 440 -29.61 -8.63 -2.75
N GLU A 441 -30.88 -8.76 -3.12
CA GLU A 441 -31.92 -7.76 -2.85
C GLU A 441 -32.23 -7.58 -1.36
N THR A 442 -31.91 -8.59 -0.54
CA THR A 442 -32.12 -8.56 0.91
C THR A 442 -30.83 -8.95 1.63
N PRO A 443 -30.46 -8.23 2.70
CA PRO A 443 -29.31 -8.60 3.51
C PRO A 443 -29.52 -10.00 4.10
N GLN A 444 -28.57 -10.90 3.85
CA GLN A 444 -28.61 -12.23 4.43
C GLN A 444 -28.06 -12.20 5.85
N THR A 445 -28.76 -12.82 6.75
CA THR A 445 -28.41 -12.86 8.17
C THR A 445 -27.97 -14.26 8.53
N TYR A 446 -26.71 -14.40 8.93
CA TYR A 446 -26.14 -15.68 9.34
C TYR A 446 -25.94 -15.70 10.86
N ALA A 447 -26.47 -16.75 11.50
CA ALA A 447 -26.19 -17.04 12.90
C ALA A 447 -25.06 -18.09 12.97
N ILE A 448 -23.91 -17.71 13.52
CA ILE A 448 -22.76 -18.61 13.63
C ILE A 448 -22.72 -19.16 15.05
N SER A 449 -22.80 -20.49 15.20
CA SER A 449 -22.72 -21.13 16.50
C SER A 449 -21.29 -21.13 17.06
N PRO A 450 -21.12 -20.98 18.39
CA PRO A 450 -19.80 -20.98 19.03
C PRO A 450 -18.99 -22.26 18.76
N GLU A 451 -19.66 -23.41 18.62
CA GLU A 451 -18.99 -24.69 18.32
C GLU A 451 -18.41 -24.74 16.90
N ALA A 452 -19.07 -24.10 15.94
CA ALA A 452 -18.59 -24.00 14.56
C ALA A 452 -17.32 -23.14 14.46
N TRP A 453 -17.21 -22.09 15.26
CA TRP A 453 -15.98 -21.30 15.37
C TRP A 453 -14.78 -22.11 15.86
N GLY A 454 -14.97 -22.98 16.86
CA GLY A 454 -13.91 -23.82 17.44
C GLY A 454 -13.37 -24.87 16.48
N LYS A 455 -14.15 -25.30 15.48
CA LYS A 455 -13.77 -26.30 14.48
C LYS A 455 -13.11 -25.70 13.23
N LEU A 456 -13.09 -24.38 13.13
CA LEU A 456 -12.64 -23.69 11.95
C LEU A 456 -11.12 -23.72 11.87
N MET A 457 -10.58 -24.72 11.18
CA MET A 457 -9.21 -24.65 10.66
C MET A 457 -9.25 -23.86 9.35
N LEU A 458 -9.04 -22.56 9.45
CA LEU A 458 -9.06 -21.66 8.30
C LEU A 458 -7.68 -21.62 7.66
N ASN A 459 -7.60 -22.03 6.41
CA ASN A 459 -6.53 -21.60 5.54
C ASN A 459 -6.93 -20.30 4.91
N VAL A 460 -6.21 -19.27 5.23
CA VAL A 460 -6.40 -17.96 4.65
C VAL A 460 -5.59 -17.86 3.37
N LYS A 461 -6.27 -17.60 2.26
CA LYS A 461 -5.63 -17.18 1.01
C LYS A 461 -5.92 -15.71 0.80
N VAL A 462 -4.87 -14.96 0.52
CA VAL A 462 -4.99 -13.59 0.06
C VAL A 462 -5.11 -13.64 -1.46
N GLU A 463 -6.28 -13.38 -1.99
CA GLU A 463 -6.45 -13.19 -3.43
C GLU A 463 -6.00 -11.79 -3.79
N VAL A 464 -5.10 -11.74 -4.77
CA VAL A 464 -4.67 -10.50 -5.39
C VAL A 464 -5.59 -10.28 -6.58
N GLY A 465 -6.43 -9.27 -6.52
CA GLY A 465 -7.25 -8.85 -7.65
C GLY A 465 -6.40 -8.49 -8.87
N PRO A 466 -7.01 -8.29 -10.06
CA PRO A 466 -6.31 -7.94 -11.29
C PRO A 466 -5.46 -6.69 -11.11
N SER A 467 -4.17 -6.87 -11.09
CA SER A 467 -3.16 -6.02 -10.48
C SER A 467 -2.83 -4.73 -11.21
N SER A 468 -3.48 -4.42 -12.31
CA SER A 468 -3.25 -3.15 -12.99
C SER A 468 -4.47 -2.77 -13.82
N ARG A 469 -4.68 -1.47 -13.97
CA ARG A 469 -5.64 -0.93 -14.96
C ARG A 469 -5.52 -1.58 -16.34
N TRP A 470 -4.41 -2.23 -16.60
CA TRP A 470 -4.11 -2.94 -17.85
C TRP A 470 -4.58 -4.39 -17.86
N SER A 471 -4.45 -5.12 -16.75
CA SER A 471 -5.13 -6.42 -16.69
C SER A 471 -6.64 -6.21 -16.72
N GLU A 472 -7.15 -5.11 -16.16
CA GLU A 472 -8.54 -4.70 -16.28
C GLU A 472 -8.92 -4.34 -17.72
N LEU A 473 -8.08 -3.56 -18.42
CA LEU A 473 -8.29 -3.24 -19.85
C LEU A 473 -8.18 -4.47 -20.74
N VAL A 474 -7.18 -5.33 -20.50
CA VAL A 474 -7.03 -6.60 -21.25
C VAL A 474 -8.19 -7.53 -20.92
N MET A 475 -8.61 -7.62 -19.66
CA MET A 475 -9.77 -8.40 -19.23
C MET A 475 -11.05 -7.86 -19.89
N THR A 476 -11.23 -6.54 -19.93
CA THR A 476 -12.36 -5.90 -20.60
C THR A 476 -12.33 -6.19 -22.10
N GLN A 477 -11.17 -6.09 -22.77
CA GLN A 477 -11.04 -6.45 -24.18
C GLN A 477 -11.32 -7.94 -24.46
N ILE A 478 -10.89 -8.82 -23.57
CA ILE A 478 -11.20 -10.26 -23.68
C ILE A 478 -12.70 -10.47 -23.51
N LEU A 479 -13.31 -9.85 -22.53
CA LEU A 479 -14.76 -9.92 -22.29
C LEU A 479 -15.55 -9.34 -23.48
N ASP A 480 -15.13 -8.21 -24.04
CA ASP A 480 -15.71 -7.60 -25.24
C ASP A 480 -15.65 -8.55 -26.44
N ASN A 481 -14.49 -9.18 -26.67
CA ASN A 481 -14.33 -10.16 -27.73
C ASN A 481 -15.19 -11.40 -27.53
N LEU A 482 -15.27 -11.93 -26.31
CA LEU A 482 -16.10 -13.09 -25.99
C LEU A 482 -17.59 -12.77 -26.12
N LEU A 483 -18.02 -11.57 -25.73
CA LEU A 483 -19.39 -11.10 -25.93
C LEU A 483 -19.70 -10.90 -27.43
N GLY A 484 -18.78 -10.30 -28.18
CA GLY A 484 -18.92 -10.12 -29.63
C GLY A 484 -18.98 -11.44 -30.41
N GLN A 485 -18.30 -12.47 -29.89
CA GLN A 485 -18.37 -13.84 -30.47
C GLN A 485 -19.55 -14.66 -29.92
N GLN A 486 -20.43 -14.07 -29.13
CA GLN A 486 -21.57 -14.73 -28.47
C GLN A 486 -21.17 -15.96 -27.60
N MET A 487 -19.93 -16.00 -27.11
CA MET A 487 -19.44 -17.09 -26.27
C MET A 487 -19.85 -16.90 -24.79
N ILE A 488 -20.20 -15.70 -24.39
CA ILE A 488 -20.67 -15.36 -23.03
C ILE A 488 -21.97 -14.56 -23.11
N ASP A 489 -22.83 -14.76 -22.13
CA ASP A 489 -24.07 -13.99 -21.99
C ASP A 489 -23.77 -12.60 -21.40
N LEU A 490 -24.62 -11.61 -21.72
CA LEU A 490 -24.50 -10.23 -21.25
C LEU A 490 -24.52 -10.16 -19.70
N GLU A 491 -25.22 -11.08 -19.05
CA GLU A 491 -25.25 -11.15 -17.57
C GLU A 491 -23.89 -11.58 -17.01
N PHE A 492 -23.27 -12.58 -17.61
CA PHE A 492 -21.91 -12.98 -17.24
C PHE A 492 -20.89 -11.87 -17.52
N TYR A 493 -21.00 -11.18 -18.66
CA TYR A 493 -20.16 -10.04 -19.02
C TYR A 493 -20.23 -8.94 -17.95
N VAL A 494 -21.44 -8.50 -17.56
CA VAL A 494 -21.64 -7.46 -16.55
C VAL A 494 -21.12 -7.89 -15.18
N ASN A 495 -21.30 -9.16 -14.80
CA ASN A 495 -20.79 -9.69 -13.54
C ASN A 495 -19.27 -9.80 -13.50
N ALA A 496 -18.65 -10.15 -14.63
CA ALA A 496 -17.20 -10.30 -14.75
C ALA A 496 -16.43 -8.98 -14.96
N MET A 497 -17.14 -7.87 -15.25
CA MET A 497 -16.51 -6.56 -15.39
C MET A 497 -15.83 -6.10 -14.12
N PRO A 498 -14.63 -5.48 -14.19
CA PRO A 498 -13.95 -4.91 -13.02
C PRO A 498 -14.78 -3.78 -12.36
N THR A 499 -14.76 -3.72 -11.04
CA THR A 499 -15.51 -2.70 -10.24
C THR A 499 -14.95 -1.29 -10.42
N SER A 500 -13.68 -1.18 -10.77
CA SER A 500 -12.98 0.09 -11.01
C SER A 500 -13.38 0.83 -12.30
N SER A 501 -14.11 0.16 -13.19
CA SER A 501 -14.53 0.74 -14.48
C SER A 501 -15.55 1.88 -14.36
N GLY A 502 -16.04 2.22 -13.16
CA GLY A 502 -17.11 3.21 -12.95
C GLY A 502 -18.46 2.80 -13.56
N PHE A 503 -18.58 1.55 -13.97
CA PHE A 503 -19.78 1.00 -14.61
C PHE A 503 -20.85 0.70 -13.56
N PRO A 504 -22.09 1.17 -13.71
CA PRO A 504 -23.14 0.94 -12.71
C PRO A 504 -23.71 -0.50 -12.78
N LYS A 505 -22.91 -1.47 -12.28
CA LYS A 505 -23.22 -2.90 -12.33
C LYS A 505 -24.60 -3.24 -11.78
N SER A 506 -24.93 -2.73 -10.59
CA SER A 506 -26.17 -3.00 -9.90
C SER A 506 -27.41 -2.57 -10.69
N GLN A 507 -27.33 -1.40 -11.34
CA GLN A 507 -28.43 -0.90 -12.17
C GLN A 507 -28.62 -1.75 -13.45
N MET A 508 -27.51 -2.19 -14.04
CA MET A 508 -27.54 -3.00 -15.25
C MET A 508 -28.05 -4.41 -14.97
N ILE A 509 -27.66 -5.01 -13.86
CA ILE A 509 -28.17 -6.32 -13.44
C ILE A 509 -29.68 -6.26 -13.15
N GLN A 510 -30.15 -5.21 -12.49
CA GLN A 510 -31.59 -4.99 -12.27
C GLN A 510 -32.33 -4.83 -13.59
N TYR A 511 -31.77 -4.08 -14.53
CA TYR A 511 -32.36 -3.91 -15.86
C TYR A 511 -32.43 -5.23 -16.64
N LEU A 512 -31.37 -6.03 -16.60
CA LEU A 512 -31.34 -7.36 -17.24
C LEU A 512 -32.35 -8.33 -16.62
N LYS A 513 -32.52 -8.33 -15.29
CA LYS A 513 -33.57 -9.11 -14.60
C LYS A 513 -34.96 -8.68 -15.05
N GLN A 514 -35.24 -7.38 -15.10
CA GLN A 514 -36.53 -6.86 -15.58
C GLN A 514 -36.79 -7.23 -17.06
N LEU A 515 -35.76 -7.23 -17.91
CA LEU A 515 -35.86 -7.67 -19.29
C LEU A 515 -36.21 -9.16 -19.39
N LYS A 516 -35.53 -10.02 -18.63
CA LYS A 516 -35.84 -11.46 -18.57
C LYS A 516 -37.26 -11.73 -18.06
N GLU A 517 -37.68 -11.00 -17.04
CA GLU A 517 -39.08 -11.12 -16.54
C GLU A 517 -40.10 -10.69 -17.56
N ARG A 518 -39.89 -9.60 -18.31
CA ARG A 518 -40.77 -9.17 -19.40
C ARG A 518 -40.81 -10.18 -20.54
N GLN A 519 -39.67 -10.76 -20.91
CA GLN A 519 -39.61 -11.81 -21.94
C GLN A 519 -40.35 -13.09 -21.47
N ALA A 520 -40.15 -13.50 -20.22
CA ALA A 520 -40.86 -14.63 -19.63
C ALA A 520 -42.40 -14.40 -19.57
N GLN A 521 -42.83 -13.18 -19.23
CA GLN A 521 -44.25 -12.80 -19.24
C GLN A 521 -44.83 -12.80 -20.66
N GLN A 522 -44.06 -12.32 -21.66
CA GLN A 522 -44.49 -12.35 -23.06
C GLN A 522 -44.60 -13.79 -23.60
N GLN A 523 -43.68 -14.67 -23.24
CA GLN A 523 -43.74 -16.09 -23.59
C GLN A 523 -44.88 -16.82 -22.88
N ALA A 524 -45.14 -16.48 -21.62
CA ALA A 524 -46.29 -17.03 -20.87
C ALA A 524 -47.64 -16.56 -21.44
N MET A 525 -47.72 -15.34 -21.97
CA MET A 525 -48.93 -14.85 -22.65
C MET A 525 -49.14 -15.50 -24.03
N GLN A 526 -48.09 -15.87 -24.73
CA GLN A 526 -48.22 -16.60 -26.00
C GLN A 526 -48.64 -18.06 -25.81
N HIS A 527 -48.42 -18.65 -24.62
CA HIS A 527 -48.89 -20.02 -24.32
C HIS A 527 -50.30 -20.09 -23.71
N GLN A 528 -51.00 -18.95 -23.49
CA GLN A 528 -52.39 -18.89 -22.99
C GLN A 528 -53.37 -18.48 -24.09
N VAL A 529 -53.32 -19.08 -25.31
CA VAL A 529 -54.45 -19.00 -26.23
C VAL A 529 -55.27 -20.27 -26.06
N PRO A 530 -56.59 -20.17 -25.76
CA PRO A 530 -57.45 -21.35 -25.59
C PRO A 530 -57.68 -22.01 -26.93
N THR A 531 -57.58 -23.32 -26.92
CA THR A 531 -57.94 -24.19 -28.03
C THR A 531 -59.46 -24.19 -28.23
N GLU A 532 -59.98 -23.43 -29.19
CA GLU A 532 -61.25 -23.77 -29.82
C GLU A 532 -61.32 -23.23 -31.25
N GLN A 533 -61.67 -24.16 -32.15
CA GLN A 533 -62.14 -24.06 -33.53
C GLN A 533 -61.09 -24.22 -34.64
N LYS A 534 -61.14 -25.45 -35.16
CA LYS A 534 -60.71 -25.80 -36.52
C LYS A 534 -61.43 -24.93 -37.55
N THR A 535 -60.70 -24.21 -38.35
CA THR A 535 -61.03 -23.95 -39.75
C THR A 535 -59.72 -23.87 -40.51
N GLU A 536 -59.65 -24.68 -41.56
CA GLU A 536 -58.61 -24.71 -42.57
C GLU A 536 -58.48 -23.32 -43.17
N GLU A 537 -57.26 -22.78 -43.21
CA GLU A 537 -56.75 -22.06 -44.40
C GLU A 537 -55.34 -21.52 -44.09
N SER A 538 -54.43 -21.94 -44.99
CA SER A 538 -53.13 -21.32 -45.35
C SER A 538 -52.10 -21.03 -44.27
N GLU A 539 -51.13 -21.95 -44.17
CA GLU A 539 -49.77 -21.65 -43.71
C GLU A 539 -49.17 -20.59 -44.64
N ILE A 540 -49.03 -19.36 -44.14
CA ILE A 540 -48.13 -18.37 -44.72
C ILE A 540 -46.80 -18.58 -44.02
N ASP A 541 -45.85 -19.12 -44.75
CA ASP A 541 -44.48 -19.39 -44.33
C ASP A 541 -43.73 -18.05 -44.18
N VAL A 542 -43.66 -17.55 -42.91
CA VAL A 542 -43.01 -16.29 -42.58
C VAL A 542 -41.50 -16.36 -42.83
N ASN A 543 -40.93 -17.55 -42.90
CA ASN A 543 -39.52 -17.75 -43.26
C ASN A 543 -39.26 -17.53 -44.78
N ALA A 544 -40.26 -17.77 -45.62
CA ALA A 544 -40.14 -17.53 -47.05
C ALA A 544 -40.16 -16.02 -47.42
N GLU A 545 -40.82 -15.16 -46.61
CA GLU A 545 -40.77 -13.71 -46.80
C GLU A 545 -39.46 -13.08 -46.28
N ALA A 546 -38.88 -13.63 -45.23
CA ALA A 546 -37.57 -13.17 -44.71
C ALA A 546 -36.44 -13.57 -45.69
N ASP A 547 -36.44 -14.79 -46.21
CA ASP A 547 -35.47 -15.23 -47.21
C ASP A 547 -35.64 -14.50 -48.55
N ALA A 548 -36.87 -14.12 -48.93
CA ALA A 548 -37.14 -13.33 -50.14
C ALA A 548 -36.65 -11.87 -50.01
N MET A 549 -36.71 -11.26 -48.80
CA MET A 549 -36.14 -9.92 -48.54
C MET A 549 -34.62 -9.90 -48.52
N ILE A 550 -33.97 -10.97 -48.05
CA ILE A 550 -32.50 -11.10 -48.03
C ILE A 550 -31.99 -11.33 -49.48
N GLN A 551 -32.72 -12.08 -50.31
CA GLN A 551 -32.34 -12.29 -51.71
C GLN A 551 -32.57 -11.08 -52.63
N GLN A 552 -33.44 -10.14 -52.25
CA GLN A 552 -33.69 -8.94 -53.07
C GLN A 552 -32.67 -7.81 -52.86
N ASN A 553 -31.87 -7.82 -51.76
CA ASN A 553 -30.91 -6.76 -51.45
C ASN A 553 -29.44 -7.22 -51.43
N ALA A 554 -29.14 -8.45 -51.74
CA ALA A 554 -27.76 -8.89 -51.88
C ALA A 554 -27.23 -8.47 -53.28
N PRO A 555 -26.11 -7.76 -53.38
CA PRO A 555 -25.50 -7.46 -54.69
C PRO A 555 -25.06 -8.76 -55.33
N ASP A 556 -25.39 -8.87 -56.65
CA ASP A 556 -25.04 -10.05 -57.45
C ASP A 556 -23.52 -10.10 -57.64
N ILE A 557 -22.86 -10.95 -56.84
CA ILE A 557 -21.41 -11.13 -56.85
C ILE A 557 -20.90 -11.55 -58.23
N ASP A 558 -21.73 -12.28 -58.98
CA ASP A 558 -21.38 -12.70 -60.37
C ASP A 558 -21.38 -11.54 -61.36
N GLU A 559 -22.24 -10.52 -61.13
CA GLU A 559 -22.27 -9.30 -61.93
C GLU A 559 -21.11 -8.38 -61.64
N MET A 560 -20.69 -8.31 -60.37
CA MET A 560 -19.50 -7.56 -59.93
C MET A 560 -18.21 -8.17 -60.49
N LEU A 561 -18.10 -9.50 -60.48
CA LEU A 561 -16.96 -10.21 -61.01
C LEU A 561 -16.90 -10.17 -62.54
N ALA A 562 -18.04 -9.95 -63.28
CA ALA A 562 -18.09 -9.86 -64.70
C ALA A 562 -17.41 -8.62 -65.29
N GLY A 563 -17.29 -7.55 -64.53
CA GLY A 563 -16.63 -6.31 -64.93
C GLY A 563 -15.10 -6.27 -64.75
N MET A 564 -14.49 -7.32 -64.18
CA MET A 564 -13.06 -7.35 -63.81
C MET A 564 -12.23 -8.12 -64.85
N SER A 565 -10.91 -7.80 -64.93
CA SER A 565 -9.96 -8.58 -65.70
C SER A 565 -9.73 -9.98 -65.08
N GLU A 566 -9.34 -10.96 -65.90
CA GLU A 566 -9.15 -12.34 -65.41
C GLU A 566 -8.12 -12.48 -64.28
N GLU A 567 -7.10 -11.64 -64.28
CA GLU A 567 -6.09 -11.58 -63.21
C GLU A 567 -6.65 -11.02 -61.89
N GLN A 568 -7.51 -10.01 -61.96
CA GLN A 568 -8.17 -9.42 -60.80
C GLN A 568 -9.23 -10.37 -60.20
N ARG A 569 -9.91 -11.16 -61.03
CA ARG A 569 -10.84 -12.21 -60.58
C ARG A 569 -10.15 -13.32 -59.80
N GLN A 570 -8.98 -13.76 -60.27
CA GLN A 570 -8.21 -14.78 -59.53
C GLN A 570 -7.65 -14.29 -58.22
N GLN A 571 -7.25 -13.02 -58.12
CA GLN A 571 -6.78 -12.42 -56.86
C GLN A 571 -7.93 -12.20 -55.86
N ALA A 572 -9.10 -11.79 -56.29
CA ALA A 572 -10.28 -11.63 -55.43
C ALA A 572 -10.81 -12.97 -54.89
N MET A 573 -10.74 -14.06 -55.69
CA MET A 573 -11.11 -15.39 -55.22
C MET A 573 -10.10 -16.02 -54.25
N GLN A 574 -8.83 -15.60 -54.28
CA GLN A 574 -7.79 -16.12 -53.40
C GLN A 574 -7.66 -15.34 -52.08
N ASN A 575 -8.24 -14.14 -51.96
CA ASN A 575 -8.14 -13.30 -50.76
C ASN A 575 -9.52 -12.78 -50.31
N PRO A 576 -10.19 -13.46 -49.37
CA PRO A 576 -11.52 -13.08 -48.85
C PRO A 576 -11.62 -11.64 -48.35
N GLN A 577 -10.55 -11.10 -47.78
CA GLN A 577 -10.53 -9.73 -47.27
C GLN A 577 -10.61 -8.65 -48.34
N MET A 578 -10.13 -8.95 -49.53
CA MET A 578 -10.21 -8.03 -50.69
C MET A 578 -11.63 -8.01 -51.27
N LEU A 579 -12.35 -9.12 -51.22
CA LEU A 579 -13.75 -9.22 -51.61
C LEU A 579 -14.66 -8.44 -50.63
N GLU A 580 -14.41 -8.54 -49.34
CA GLU A 580 -15.15 -7.80 -48.31
C GLU A 580 -14.94 -6.28 -48.42
N GLN A 581 -13.72 -5.82 -48.68
CA GLN A 581 -13.44 -4.40 -48.90
C GLN A 581 -14.16 -3.85 -50.16
N MET A 582 -14.23 -4.60 -51.20
CA MET A 582 -14.92 -4.18 -52.42
C MET A 582 -16.44 -4.14 -52.26
N ILE A 583 -17.01 -5.06 -51.49
CA ILE A 583 -18.43 -5.07 -51.13
C ILE A 583 -18.75 -3.86 -50.24
N ALA A 584 -17.88 -3.54 -49.26
CA ALA A 584 -18.04 -2.39 -48.38
C ALA A 584 -17.94 -1.05 -49.14
N GLU A 585 -17.03 -0.91 -50.08
CA GLU A 585 -16.86 0.29 -50.91
C GLU A 585 -18.07 0.57 -51.82
N GLN A 586 -18.74 -0.48 -52.32
CA GLN A 586 -19.94 -0.33 -53.12
C GLN A 586 -21.21 -0.10 -52.30
N MET A 587 -21.26 -0.60 -51.07
CA MET A 587 -22.37 -0.35 -50.15
C MET A 587 -22.30 1.01 -49.43
N GLY A 588 -21.19 1.77 -49.58
CA GLY A 588 -21.04 3.10 -49.05
C GLY A 588 -20.92 3.14 -47.52
N VAL A 589 -20.35 2.10 -46.90
CA VAL A 589 -20.10 2.00 -45.46
C VAL A 589 -18.60 2.08 -45.18
#